data_81c134bfcaba2d12695078cb35d2afca
#
_entry.id   81c134bfcaba2d12695078cb35d2afca
#
_cell.length_a   1.000
_cell.length_b   1.000
_cell.length_c   1.000
_cell.angle_alpha   90.00
_cell.angle_beta   90.00
_cell.angle_gamma   90.00
#
_symmetry.space_group_name_H-M   'P 1'
#
loop_
_entity.id
_entity.type
_entity.pdbx_description
1 polymer ?
#
loop_
_entity_poly.entity_id
_entity_poly.type
_entity_poly.pdbx_seq_one_letter_code
_entity_poly.pdbx_strand_id
1 'polypeptide(L)'
;NIAGLGFEAMVVKKTNKQKDKGRSNNAIYFYNLISSLISYKNTKADITIDGVKSTCSVFSVNVGNGRYCGGGMRQTPDALPDDGLLDITVIKEVGRIEIIKALKILYDGTILSHPKVDGYRATNLLVESESLLYADADGESLGHTPVEFSIIPAGINVVYAKKIIQ
;
A
#
# COMPACT_ATOMS: atom_id res chain seq x y z
N ASN A 1 1.98 9.08 -5.04
CA ASN A 1 0.63 9.09 -4.48
C ASN A 1 0.48 8.05 -3.38
N ILE A 2 0.67 6.75 -3.70
CA ILE A 2 0.66 5.64 -2.72
C ILE A 2 1.86 4.74 -2.96
N ALA A 3 2.49 4.33 -1.85
CA ALA A 3 3.50 3.29 -1.80
C ALA A 3 2.97 2.10 -1.00
N GLY A 4 3.42 0.90 -1.33
CA GLY A 4 3.03 -0.32 -0.66
C GLY A 4 4.21 -1.22 -0.35
N LEU A 5 4.10 -1.98 0.75
CA LEU A 5 5.02 -3.07 1.07
C LEU A 5 4.24 -4.37 1.26
N GLY A 6 4.79 -5.46 0.80
CA GLY A 6 4.24 -6.79 1.02
C GLY A 6 3.46 -7.34 -0.16
N PHE A 7 2.21 -7.73 0.06
CA PHE A 7 1.42 -8.44 -0.96
C PHE A 7 1.28 -7.66 -2.26
N GLU A 8 0.90 -6.39 -2.16
CA GLU A 8 0.70 -5.53 -3.33
C GLU A 8 1.98 -5.37 -4.13
N ALA A 9 3.09 -5.01 -3.47
CA ALA A 9 4.40 -4.87 -4.11
C ALA A 9 4.87 -6.17 -4.79
N MET A 10 4.52 -7.33 -4.24
CA MET A 10 4.80 -8.61 -4.89
C MET A 10 3.98 -8.79 -6.19
N VAL A 11 2.71 -8.39 -6.21
CA VAL A 11 1.86 -8.41 -7.42
C VAL A 11 2.42 -7.46 -8.47
N VAL A 12 2.76 -6.24 -8.08
CA VAL A 12 3.39 -5.22 -8.96
C VAL A 12 4.67 -5.75 -9.56
N LYS A 13 5.59 -6.29 -8.75
CA LYS A 13 6.85 -6.88 -9.21
C LYS A 13 6.64 -7.99 -10.24
N LYS A 14 5.69 -8.91 -10.01
CA LYS A 14 5.36 -9.98 -10.96
C LYS A 14 4.80 -9.43 -12.26
N THR A 15 3.94 -8.43 -12.17
CA THR A 15 3.28 -7.82 -13.32
C THR A 15 4.28 -7.04 -14.18
N ASN A 16 5.15 -6.24 -13.56
CA ASN A 16 6.17 -5.46 -14.27
C ASN A 16 7.16 -6.40 -15.01
N LYS A 17 7.60 -7.48 -14.37
CA LYS A 17 8.45 -8.50 -15.03
C LYS A 17 7.79 -9.13 -16.28
N GLN A 18 6.46 -9.17 -16.35
CA GLN A 18 5.74 -9.67 -17.53
C GLN A 18 5.56 -8.57 -18.59
N LYS A 19 5.32 -7.32 -18.17
CA LYS A 19 5.30 -6.15 -19.08
C LYS A 19 6.62 -6.01 -19.83
N ASP A 20 7.76 -6.17 -19.16
CA ASP A 20 9.10 -6.12 -19.76
C ASP A 20 9.30 -7.18 -20.86
N LYS A 21 8.54 -8.29 -20.77
CA LYS A 21 8.49 -9.35 -21.79
C LYS A 21 7.43 -9.12 -22.88
N GLY A 22 6.87 -7.91 -22.97
CA GLY A 22 5.83 -7.55 -23.93
C GLY A 22 4.45 -8.16 -23.64
N ARG A 23 4.22 -8.68 -22.43
CA ARG A 23 2.95 -9.27 -22.02
C ARG A 23 2.25 -8.34 -21.03
N SER A 24 1.26 -7.59 -21.50
CA SER A 24 0.46 -6.71 -20.64
C SER A 24 -1.01 -6.74 -21.05
N ASN A 25 -1.85 -7.31 -20.22
CA ASN A 25 -3.31 -7.20 -20.29
C ASN A 25 -3.94 -7.42 -18.91
N ASN A 26 -5.23 -7.09 -18.77
CA ASN A 26 -5.96 -7.21 -17.52
C ASN A 26 -6.02 -8.67 -16.99
N ALA A 27 -6.06 -9.66 -17.89
CA ALA A 27 -6.09 -11.08 -17.53
C ALA A 27 -4.77 -11.52 -16.85
N ILE A 28 -3.64 -10.99 -17.31
CA ILE A 28 -2.32 -11.25 -16.71
C ILE A 28 -2.24 -10.63 -15.31
N TYR A 29 -2.72 -9.40 -15.15
CA TYR A 29 -2.77 -8.76 -13.84
C TYR A 29 -3.62 -9.59 -12.85
N PHE A 30 -4.82 -10.01 -13.27
CA PHE A 30 -5.70 -10.83 -12.45
C PHE A 30 -5.09 -12.20 -12.11
N TYR A 31 -4.44 -12.85 -13.07
CA TYR A 31 -3.69 -14.08 -12.82
C TYR A 31 -2.56 -13.88 -11.80
N ASN A 32 -1.78 -12.79 -11.91
CA ASN A 32 -0.73 -12.47 -10.96
C ASN A 32 -1.27 -12.20 -9.56
N LEU A 33 -2.41 -11.50 -9.46
CA LEU A 33 -3.09 -11.25 -8.20
C LEU A 33 -3.46 -12.58 -7.52
N ILE A 34 -4.17 -13.47 -8.21
CA ILE A 34 -4.62 -14.75 -7.66
C ILE A 34 -3.44 -15.67 -7.34
N SER A 35 -2.47 -15.80 -8.25
CA SER A 35 -1.29 -16.64 -8.01
C SER A 35 -0.44 -16.12 -6.86
N SER A 36 -0.38 -14.80 -6.69
CA SER A 36 0.28 -14.17 -5.55
C SER A 36 -0.45 -14.45 -4.26
N LEU A 37 -1.78 -14.34 -4.25
CA LEU A 37 -2.59 -14.63 -3.06
C LEU A 37 -2.41 -16.07 -2.55
N ILE A 38 -2.27 -17.03 -3.47
CA ILE A 38 -2.04 -18.44 -3.12
C ILE A 38 -0.65 -18.64 -2.51
N SER A 39 0.38 -17.97 -3.05
CA SER A 39 1.78 -18.17 -2.69
C SER A 39 2.29 -17.23 -1.58
N TYR A 40 1.56 -16.14 -1.30
CA TYR A 40 1.99 -15.14 -0.33
C TYR A 40 1.96 -15.68 1.09
N LYS A 41 2.98 -15.30 1.85
CA LYS A 41 3.08 -15.57 3.29
C LYS A 41 3.22 -14.24 4.02
N ASN A 42 2.44 -14.08 5.08
CA ASN A 42 2.61 -12.94 5.98
C ASN A 42 4.03 -12.93 6.53
N THR A 43 4.60 -11.76 6.70
CA THR A 43 5.98 -11.56 7.10
C THR A 43 6.03 -10.76 8.38
N LYS A 44 6.86 -11.20 9.34
CA LYS A 44 7.13 -10.43 10.55
C LYS A 44 7.95 -9.19 10.18
N ALA A 45 7.46 -8.03 10.57
CA ALA A 45 8.09 -6.75 10.31
C ALA A 45 8.16 -5.90 11.58
N ASP A 46 9.22 -5.12 11.68
CA ASP A 46 9.40 -4.04 12.62
C ASP A 46 8.97 -2.76 11.92
N ILE A 47 8.01 -2.06 12.51
CA ILE A 47 7.41 -0.84 11.99
C ILE A 47 7.69 0.28 12.98
N THR A 48 8.47 1.27 12.56
CA THR A 48 8.79 2.44 13.36
C THR A 48 8.10 3.66 12.77
N ILE A 49 7.14 4.22 13.50
CA ILE A 49 6.33 5.38 13.12
C ILE A 49 6.69 6.55 14.02
N ASP A 50 7.25 7.63 13.45
CA ASP A 50 7.75 8.81 14.20
C ASP A 50 8.57 8.41 15.43
N GLY A 51 9.47 7.40 15.27
CA GLY A 51 10.36 6.91 16.33
C GLY A 51 9.73 5.86 17.27
N VAL A 52 8.44 5.57 17.16
CA VAL A 52 7.80 4.53 17.98
C VAL A 52 7.81 3.20 17.24
N LYS A 53 8.56 2.23 17.78
CA LYS A 53 8.72 0.90 17.18
C LYS A 53 7.66 -0.07 17.65
N SER A 54 7.08 -0.81 16.71
CA SER A 54 6.20 -1.96 16.96
C SER A 54 6.59 -3.12 16.06
N THR A 55 6.28 -4.35 16.49
CA THR A 55 6.58 -5.57 15.72
C THR A 55 5.30 -6.37 15.53
N CYS A 56 4.96 -6.71 14.29
CA CYS A 56 3.80 -7.56 13.99
C CYS A 56 4.00 -8.37 12.69
N SER A 57 3.16 -9.41 12.52
CA SER A 57 3.05 -10.12 11.25
C SER A 57 2.14 -9.32 10.32
N VAL A 58 2.65 -8.94 9.15
CA VAL A 58 1.93 -8.09 8.18
C VAL A 58 1.61 -8.83 6.89
N PHE A 59 0.43 -8.55 6.34
CA PHE A 59 0.05 -8.85 4.98
C PHE A 59 0.53 -7.74 4.03
N SER A 60 0.28 -6.47 4.39
CA SER A 60 0.83 -5.30 3.69
C SER A 60 0.90 -4.09 4.61
N VAL A 61 1.77 -3.15 4.23
CA VAL A 61 1.82 -1.79 4.79
C VAL A 61 1.65 -0.83 3.64
N ASN A 62 0.61 0.00 3.66
CA ASN A 62 0.33 0.98 2.63
C ASN A 62 0.58 2.39 3.17
N VAL A 63 1.23 3.21 2.37
CA VAL A 63 1.66 4.56 2.74
C VAL A 63 1.14 5.52 1.68
N GLY A 64 0.21 6.38 2.04
CA GLY A 64 -0.46 7.29 1.13
C GLY A 64 -0.24 8.75 1.46
N ASN A 65 0.03 9.54 0.44
CA ASN A 65 -0.19 10.98 0.41
C ASN A 65 -1.56 11.31 -0.19
N GLY A 66 -2.22 10.34 -0.80
CA GLY A 66 -3.56 10.42 -1.38
C GLY A 66 -4.34 9.14 -1.11
N ARG A 67 -5.66 9.19 -1.34
CA ARG A 67 -6.60 8.14 -0.92
C ARG A 67 -6.67 6.94 -1.85
N TYR A 68 -6.38 7.13 -3.14
CA TYR A 68 -6.73 6.18 -4.19
C TYR A 68 -5.51 5.58 -4.86
N CYS A 69 -5.56 4.28 -5.09
CA CYS A 69 -4.62 3.56 -5.94
C CYS A 69 -5.37 2.64 -6.92
N GLY A 70 -4.69 2.11 -7.91
CA GLY A 70 -5.05 0.99 -8.77
C GLY A 70 -6.55 0.74 -8.99
N GLY A 71 -7.21 1.51 -9.86
CA GLY A 71 -8.62 1.29 -10.20
C GLY A 71 -9.63 1.76 -9.16
N GLY A 72 -9.25 2.68 -8.26
CA GLY A 72 -10.15 3.31 -7.30
C GLY A 72 -10.22 2.67 -5.93
N MET A 73 -9.30 1.77 -5.60
CA MET A 73 -9.14 1.24 -4.25
C MET A 73 -8.70 2.35 -3.28
N ARG A 74 -9.25 2.36 -2.07
CA ARG A 74 -8.94 3.32 -1.02
C ARG A 74 -8.14 2.64 0.08
N GLN A 75 -6.83 2.54 -0.13
CA GLN A 75 -5.94 1.90 0.84
C GLN A 75 -5.61 2.80 2.03
N THR A 76 -5.61 4.11 1.81
CA THR A 76 -5.43 5.15 2.82
C THR A 76 -6.62 6.13 2.73
N PRO A 77 -7.81 5.72 3.20
CA PRO A 77 -9.06 6.41 2.88
C PRO A 77 -9.16 7.85 3.42
N ASP A 78 -8.42 8.15 4.47
CA ASP A 78 -8.47 9.46 5.15
C ASP A 78 -7.35 10.42 4.70
N ALA A 79 -6.46 9.96 3.81
CA ALA A 79 -5.31 10.75 3.36
C ALA A 79 -5.69 12.11 2.76
N LEU A 80 -4.95 13.14 3.14
CA LEU A 80 -5.07 14.51 2.64
C LEU A 80 -3.70 14.95 2.09
N PRO A 81 -3.59 15.27 0.79
CA PRO A 81 -2.29 15.49 0.13
C PRO A 81 -1.58 16.77 0.53
N ASP A 82 -2.24 17.67 1.28
CA ASP A 82 -1.76 19.01 1.62
C ASP A 82 -1.62 19.25 3.14
N ASP A 83 -1.76 18.21 3.97
CA ASP A 83 -1.70 18.35 5.42
C ASP A 83 -0.32 18.07 6.05
N GLY A 84 0.66 17.68 5.22
CA GLY A 84 2.03 17.41 5.65
C GLY A 84 2.21 16.09 6.40
N LEU A 85 1.29 15.14 6.24
CA LEU A 85 1.37 13.83 6.85
C LEU A 85 1.28 12.71 5.81
N LEU A 86 1.86 11.57 6.14
CA LEU A 86 1.63 10.29 5.49
C LEU A 86 0.51 9.57 6.22
N ASP A 87 -0.47 9.06 5.48
CA ASP A 87 -1.45 8.12 6.01
C ASP A 87 -0.94 6.69 5.82
N ILE A 88 -0.89 5.94 6.91
CA ILE A 88 -0.30 4.61 6.94
C ILE A 88 -1.40 3.61 7.31
N THR A 89 -1.60 2.59 6.48
CA THR A 89 -2.52 1.48 6.74
C THR A 89 -1.74 0.19 6.89
N VAL A 90 -1.70 -0.35 8.10
CA VAL A 90 -1.03 -1.62 8.40
C VAL A 90 -2.08 -2.73 8.39
N ILE A 91 -2.02 -3.61 7.40
CA ILE A 91 -2.86 -4.81 7.34
C ILE A 91 -2.06 -5.95 7.96
N LYS A 92 -2.49 -6.37 9.15
CA LYS A 92 -1.88 -7.48 9.88
C LYS A 92 -2.14 -8.81 9.19
N GLU A 93 -1.69 -9.89 9.79
CA GLU A 93 -1.90 -11.23 9.25
C GLU A 93 -3.37 -11.54 8.98
N VAL A 94 -3.70 -11.75 7.71
CA VAL A 94 -5.04 -12.09 7.23
C VAL A 94 -5.03 -13.40 6.45
N GLY A 95 -6.12 -14.15 6.57
CA GLY A 95 -6.33 -15.39 5.82
C GLY A 95 -6.79 -15.12 4.38
N ARG A 96 -6.53 -16.05 3.46
CA ARG A 96 -6.86 -15.91 2.03
C ARG A 96 -8.35 -15.66 1.78
N ILE A 97 -9.24 -16.34 2.50
CA ILE A 97 -10.69 -16.16 2.37
C ILE A 97 -11.10 -14.79 2.92
N GLU A 98 -10.47 -14.35 3.99
CA GLU A 98 -10.69 -13.04 4.61
C GLU A 98 -10.35 -11.91 3.65
N ILE A 99 -9.25 -12.03 2.90
CA ILE A 99 -8.84 -11.04 1.88
C ILE A 99 -9.91 -10.90 0.79
N ILE A 100 -10.45 -12.01 0.29
CA ILE A 100 -11.49 -11.98 -0.76
C ILE A 100 -12.75 -11.25 -0.25
N LYS A 101 -13.14 -11.51 1.00
CA LYS A 101 -14.28 -10.82 1.63
C LYS A 101 -14.00 -9.33 1.88
N ALA A 102 -12.73 -8.99 2.14
CA ALA A 102 -12.31 -7.64 2.41
C ALA A 102 -12.18 -6.75 1.15
N LEU A 103 -12.23 -7.31 -0.06
CA LEU A 103 -12.15 -6.51 -1.29
C LEU A 103 -13.20 -5.40 -1.35
N LYS A 104 -14.42 -5.66 -0.89
CA LYS A 104 -15.48 -4.65 -0.87
C LYS A 104 -15.10 -3.44 -0.01
N ILE A 105 -14.61 -3.65 1.21
CA ILE A 105 -14.25 -2.56 2.13
C ILE A 105 -13.10 -1.71 1.63
N LEU A 106 -12.25 -2.28 0.76
CA LEU A 106 -11.16 -1.56 0.12
C LEU A 106 -11.70 -0.54 -0.91
N TYR A 107 -12.74 -0.90 -1.69
CA TYR A 107 -13.39 0.02 -2.62
C TYR A 107 -14.33 1.01 -1.93
N ASP A 108 -15.04 0.57 -0.89
CA ASP A 108 -15.93 1.43 -0.10
C ASP A 108 -15.17 2.45 0.76
N GLY A 109 -13.86 2.24 0.96
CA GLY A 109 -13.01 3.09 1.81
C GLY A 109 -13.21 2.87 3.30
N THR A 110 -13.78 1.74 3.69
CA THR A 110 -14.02 1.38 5.10
C THR A 110 -12.99 0.39 5.65
N ILE A 111 -11.83 0.29 4.98
CA ILE A 111 -10.80 -0.68 5.36
C ILE A 111 -10.31 -0.55 6.80
N LEU A 112 -10.27 0.67 7.34
CA LEU A 112 -9.86 0.94 8.72
C LEU A 112 -10.87 0.42 9.77
N SER A 113 -12.07 0.00 9.36
CA SER A 113 -13.03 -0.67 10.25
C SER A 113 -12.73 -2.15 10.49
N HIS A 114 -11.80 -2.74 9.72
CA HIS A 114 -11.46 -4.13 9.84
C HIS A 114 -10.58 -4.38 11.08
N PRO A 115 -10.86 -5.39 11.94
CA PRO A 115 -10.18 -5.57 13.24
C PRO A 115 -8.68 -5.91 13.12
N LYS A 116 -8.21 -6.30 11.94
CA LYS A 116 -6.78 -6.59 11.67
C LYS A 116 -6.08 -5.46 10.89
N VAL A 117 -6.71 -4.30 10.82
CA VAL A 117 -6.16 -3.14 10.11
C VAL A 117 -6.00 -2.00 11.09
N ASP A 118 -4.79 -1.47 11.19
CA ASP A 118 -4.50 -0.27 11.95
C ASP A 118 -4.21 0.90 10.99
N GLY A 119 -4.73 2.07 11.31
CA GLY A 119 -4.44 3.32 10.63
C GLY A 119 -3.58 4.23 11.49
N TYR A 120 -2.60 4.88 10.86
CA TYR A 120 -1.72 5.85 11.51
C TYR A 120 -1.52 7.06 10.59
N ARG A 121 -1.13 8.19 11.20
CA ARG A 121 -0.70 9.39 10.49
C ARG A 121 0.64 9.82 11.06
N ALA A 122 1.62 10.08 10.20
CA ALA A 122 2.99 10.32 10.63
C ALA A 122 3.78 11.14 9.62
N THR A 123 4.94 11.65 10.01
CA THR A 123 5.88 12.31 9.12
C THR A 123 6.98 11.36 8.62
N ASN A 124 7.22 10.29 9.37
CA ASN A 124 8.26 9.31 9.05
C ASN A 124 7.80 7.88 9.35
N LEU A 125 8.13 6.95 8.48
CA LEU A 125 7.91 5.52 8.63
C LEU A 125 9.14 4.76 8.20
N LEU A 126 9.70 3.92 9.08
CA LEU A 126 10.71 2.92 8.75
C LEU A 126 10.10 1.52 8.88
N VAL A 127 10.27 0.69 7.86
CA VAL A 127 9.86 -0.72 7.88
C VAL A 127 11.08 -1.61 7.65
N GLU A 128 11.31 -2.50 8.59
CA GLU A 128 12.36 -3.51 8.56
C GLU A 128 11.74 -4.91 8.66
N SER A 129 12.37 -5.93 8.09
CA SER A 129 11.88 -7.31 8.18
C SER A 129 13.03 -8.31 8.03
N GLU A 130 12.90 -9.47 8.69
CA GLU A 130 13.86 -10.57 8.55
C GLU A 130 13.81 -11.21 7.16
N SER A 131 12.61 -11.32 6.58
CA SER A 131 12.38 -11.82 5.22
C SER A 131 12.13 -10.66 4.27
N LEU A 132 12.53 -10.80 3.00
CA LEU A 132 12.33 -9.75 2.00
C LEU A 132 10.86 -9.38 1.86
N LEU A 133 10.51 -8.17 2.26
CA LEU A 133 9.21 -7.54 2.03
C LEU A 133 9.38 -6.55 0.88
N TYR A 134 8.83 -6.88 -0.28
CA TYR A 134 8.96 -6.02 -1.47
C TYR A 134 8.21 -4.72 -1.27
N ALA A 135 8.73 -3.66 -1.91
CA ALA A 135 8.16 -2.33 -1.91
C ALA A 135 7.86 -1.85 -3.34
N ASP A 136 6.78 -1.10 -3.47
CA ASP A 136 6.44 -0.38 -4.69
C ASP A 136 5.96 1.04 -4.37
N ALA A 137 5.97 1.92 -5.37
CA ALA A 137 5.29 3.20 -5.33
C ALA A 137 4.65 3.48 -6.70
N ASP A 138 3.37 3.83 -6.66
CA ASP A 138 2.56 4.13 -7.85
C ASP A 138 2.68 3.07 -8.96
N GLY A 139 2.81 1.80 -8.55
CA GLY A 139 2.91 0.64 -9.44
C GLY A 139 4.31 0.35 -9.99
N GLU A 140 5.34 1.05 -9.52
CA GLU A 140 6.74 0.77 -9.87
C GLU A 140 7.48 0.11 -8.70
N SER A 141 8.27 -0.94 -8.99
CA SER A 141 9.00 -1.67 -7.97
C SER A 141 10.19 -0.87 -7.44
N LEU A 142 10.26 -0.67 -6.13
CA LEU A 142 11.33 0.06 -5.44
C LEU A 142 12.38 -0.85 -4.78
N GLY A 143 12.23 -2.17 -4.87
CA GLY A 143 13.11 -3.11 -4.20
C GLY A 143 12.43 -3.80 -3.01
N HIS A 144 13.05 -3.76 -1.83
CA HIS A 144 12.57 -4.45 -0.63
C HIS A 144 13.09 -3.78 0.65
N THR A 145 12.56 -4.21 1.80
CA THR A 145 13.02 -3.78 3.13
C THR A 145 14.54 -3.98 3.33
N PRO A 146 15.18 -3.10 4.16
CA PRO A 146 14.57 -1.97 4.87
C PRO A 146 14.17 -0.82 3.95
N VAL A 147 13.04 -0.15 4.26
CA VAL A 147 12.54 1.00 3.50
C VAL A 147 12.10 2.09 4.47
N GLU A 148 12.50 3.32 4.18
CA GLU A 148 12.08 4.51 4.91
C GLU A 148 11.24 5.41 4.01
N PHE A 149 10.15 5.95 4.58
CA PHE A 149 9.29 6.94 3.96
C PHE A 149 9.28 8.20 4.82
N SER A 150 9.43 9.33 4.18
CA SER A 150 9.31 10.64 4.84
C SER A 150 8.51 11.60 3.95
N ILE A 151 7.72 12.48 4.57
CA ILE A 151 7.01 13.54 3.85
C ILE A 151 7.89 14.78 3.74
N ILE A 152 7.82 15.44 2.58
CA ILE A 152 8.34 16.80 2.39
C ILE A 152 7.12 17.72 2.27
N PRO A 153 6.71 18.40 3.34
CA PRO A 153 5.53 19.25 3.32
C PRO A 153 5.64 20.34 2.25
N ALA A 154 4.57 20.54 1.49
CA ALA A 154 4.52 21.51 0.37
C ALA A 154 5.65 21.36 -0.67
N GLY A 155 6.17 20.13 -0.86
CA GLY A 155 7.30 19.84 -1.74
C GLY A 155 7.05 20.10 -3.22
N ILE A 156 5.78 20.09 -3.66
CA ILE A 156 5.38 20.39 -5.05
C ILE A 156 4.14 21.29 -5.08
N ASN A 157 4.04 22.12 -6.13
CA ASN A 157 2.84 22.87 -6.42
C ASN A 157 2.01 22.14 -7.49
N VAL A 158 0.74 21.88 -7.18
CA VAL A 158 -0.18 21.20 -8.11
C VAL A 158 -1.26 22.17 -8.58
N VAL A 159 -1.43 22.30 -9.88
CA VAL A 159 -2.51 23.08 -10.49
C VAL A 159 -3.75 22.17 -10.59
N TYR A 160 -4.86 22.60 -10.03
CA TYR A 160 -6.12 21.88 -10.13
C TYR A 160 -7.27 22.80 -10.53
N ALA A 161 -8.26 22.24 -11.23
CA ALA A 161 -9.47 22.99 -11.57
C ALA A 161 -10.38 23.06 -10.33
N LYS A 162 -10.59 24.27 -9.83
CA LYS A 162 -11.60 24.49 -8.76
C LYS A 162 -12.99 24.28 -9.38
N LYS A 163 -13.73 23.26 -8.90
CA LYS A 163 -15.11 23.06 -9.34
C LYS A 163 -15.93 24.28 -8.88
N ILE A 164 -16.33 25.14 -9.80
CA ILE A 164 -17.30 26.20 -9.51
C ILE A 164 -18.64 25.49 -9.36
N ILE A 165 -19.12 25.37 -8.13
CA ILE A 165 -20.49 24.92 -7.85
C ILE A 165 -21.39 26.10 -8.20
N GLN A 166 -22.13 25.98 -9.31
CA GLN A 166 -23.24 26.85 -9.66
C GLN A 166 -24.47 26.42 -8.88
#